data_9389408bc69a36f59070e3749f301120
#
_entry.id   9389408bc69a36f59070e3749f301120
#
_cell.length_a   1.000
_cell.length_b   1.000
_cell.length_c   1.000
_cell.angle_alpha   90.00
_cell.angle_beta   90.00
_cell.angle_gamma   90.00
#
_symmetry.space_group_name_H-M   'P 1'
#
loop_
_entity.id
_entity.type
_entity.pdbx_description
1 polymer ?
#
loop_
_entity_poly.entity_id
_entity_poly.type
_entity_poly.pdbx_seq_one_letter_code
_entity_poly.pdbx_strand_id
1 'polypeptide(L)'
;MVYFSDIFNIDDSILEEYGAMNISLLNDIPLFIDPFLLYASDKEEYKQLHENILSYLVFLKEKATGLLSSEKIKRWYTFPEVKQNWLGYSESGNGGAGLGNKFAQSMSQSIRQVFANIGKETITETSHLEKVSLFRTGVGRDNISDFTCNLIKQYLLEYTQSFAKAYLSEKQCKLVSVPKVYFDYKLETWRSEQYILPYFNDDYVILTPKDILTKDETWINATETVSYTHLTLPTT
;
A
#
# COMPACT_ATOMS: atom_id res chain seq x y z
N MET A 1 -2.99 15.43 -20.20
CA MET A 1 -2.70 15.08 -18.80
C MET A 1 -1.46 15.84 -18.40
N VAL A 2 -1.37 16.30 -17.17
CA VAL A 2 -0.17 16.96 -16.63
C VAL A 2 0.50 15.94 -15.71
N TYR A 3 1.70 15.56 -16.03
CA TYR A 3 2.46 14.55 -15.33
C TYR A 3 3.48 15.17 -14.36
N PHE A 4 4.04 14.36 -13.48
CA PHE A 4 5.09 14.77 -12.55
C PHE A 4 6.28 15.38 -13.31
N SER A 5 6.72 14.77 -14.40
CA SER A 5 7.80 15.29 -15.24
C SER A 5 7.52 16.70 -15.78
N ASP A 6 6.27 16.98 -16.21
CA ASP A 6 5.88 18.31 -16.71
C ASP A 6 5.98 19.38 -15.60
N ILE A 7 5.46 19.06 -14.40
CA ILE A 7 5.41 20.01 -13.27
C ILE A 7 6.82 20.29 -12.73
N PHE A 8 7.65 19.26 -12.63
CA PHE A 8 8.99 19.41 -12.08
C PHE A 8 10.04 19.72 -13.15
N ASN A 9 9.63 19.83 -14.42
CA ASN A 9 10.47 20.15 -15.57
C ASN A 9 11.70 19.26 -15.66
N ILE A 10 11.47 17.94 -15.65
CA ILE A 10 12.46 16.90 -15.83
C ILE A 10 12.13 16.04 -17.04
N ASP A 11 13.13 15.44 -17.67
CA ASP A 11 12.93 14.51 -18.77
C ASP A 11 12.31 13.20 -18.27
N ASP A 12 11.33 12.65 -19.02
CA ASP A 12 10.68 11.38 -18.69
C ASP A 12 11.65 10.22 -18.58
N SER A 13 12.75 10.26 -19.34
CA SER A 13 13.80 9.24 -19.29
C SER A 13 14.45 9.13 -17.91
N ILE A 14 14.53 10.21 -17.15
CA ILE A 14 15.07 10.21 -15.78
C ILE A 14 14.20 9.36 -14.85
N LEU A 15 12.88 9.51 -14.95
CA LEU A 15 11.94 8.67 -14.18
C LEU A 15 11.99 7.22 -14.63
N GLU A 16 12.13 6.99 -15.95
CA GLU A 16 12.25 5.65 -16.52
C GLU A 16 13.51 4.93 -16.03
N GLU A 17 14.65 5.58 -16.10
CA GLU A 17 15.95 5.04 -15.62
C GLU A 17 15.93 4.82 -14.10
N TYR A 18 15.29 5.70 -13.35
CA TYR A 18 15.13 5.55 -11.90
C TYR A 18 14.15 4.42 -11.54
N GLY A 19 13.29 4.02 -12.48
CA GLY A 19 12.23 3.02 -12.29
C GLY A 19 10.98 3.57 -11.61
N ALA A 20 10.80 4.89 -11.56
CA ALA A 20 9.63 5.53 -10.96
C ALA A 20 8.47 5.68 -11.95
N MET A 21 7.25 5.54 -11.46
CA MET A 21 6.05 5.84 -12.25
C MET A 21 5.91 7.35 -12.46
N ASN A 22 5.77 7.78 -13.72
CA ASN A 22 5.42 9.16 -14.05
C ASN A 22 3.93 9.37 -13.80
N ILE A 23 3.58 9.80 -12.60
CA ILE A 23 2.20 9.95 -12.13
C ILE A 23 1.56 11.23 -12.66
N SER A 24 0.23 11.21 -12.88
CA SER A 24 -0.55 12.43 -13.13
C SER A 24 -0.76 13.17 -11.81
N LEU A 25 -0.53 14.49 -11.80
CA LEU A 25 -0.78 15.34 -10.62
C LEU A 25 -2.10 16.11 -10.71
N LEU A 26 -3.03 15.63 -11.54
CA LEU A 26 -4.39 16.15 -11.67
C LEU A 26 -5.47 15.14 -11.29
N ASN A 27 -5.25 13.86 -11.64
CA ASN A 27 -6.18 12.77 -11.38
C ASN A 27 -5.40 11.52 -11.00
N ASP A 28 -6.00 10.67 -10.17
CA ASP A 28 -5.44 9.37 -9.85
C ASP A 28 -5.26 8.51 -11.11
N ILE A 29 -4.22 7.70 -11.11
CA ILE A 29 -3.98 6.72 -12.17
C ILE A 29 -4.52 5.37 -11.67
N PRO A 30 -5.27 4.61 -12.50
CA PRO A 30 -5.84 3.31 -12.12
C PRO A 30 -4.75 2.22 -12.05
N LEU A 31 -3.79 2.43 -11.16
CA LEU A 31 -2.72 1.52 -10.80
C LEU A 31 -2.77 1.27 -9.30
N PHE A 32 -2.32 0.09 -8.90
CA PHE A 32 -2.40 -0.38 -7.52
C PHE A 32 -1.07 -0.97 -7.11
N ILE A 33 -0.63 -0.70 -5.88
CA ILE A 33 0.53 -1.36 -5.29
C ILE A 33 0.14 -2.81 -5.00
N ASP A 34 0.85 -3.75 -5.62
CA ASP A 34 0.59 -5.16 -5.49
C ASP A 34 1.62 -5.83 -4.56
N PRO A 35 1.21 -6.26 -3.36
CA PRO A 35 2.12 -6.93 -2.43
C PRO A 35 2.68 -8.24 -2.96
N PHE A 36 2.04 -8.90 -3.93
CA PHE A 36 2.57 -10.09 -4.58
C PHE A 36 3.83 -9.76 -5.39
N LEU A 37 3.90 -8.59 -6.03
CA LEU A 37 5.09 -8.16 -6.77
C LEU A 37 6.28 -7.90 -5.84
N LEU A 38 6.05 -7.50 -4.60
CA LEU A 38 7.11 -7.43 -3.58
C LEU A 38 7.66 -8.82 -3.25
N TYR A 39 6.76 -9.80 -3.05
CA TYR A 39 7.14 -11.18 -2.75
C TYR A 39 7.88 -11.87 -3.91
N ALA A 40 7.34 -11.73 -5.12
CA ALA A 40 7.86 -12.41 -6.32
C ALA A 40 9.14 -11.77 -6.89
N SER A 41 9.57 -10.65 -6.32
CA SER A 41 10.77 -9.93 -6.79
C SER A 41 12.05 -10.63 -6.36
N ASP A 42 13.08 -10.52 -7.22
CA ASP A 42 14.46 -10.93 -6.87
C ASP A 42 15.19 -9.88 -6.01
N LYS A 43 14.62 -8.67 -5.86
CA LYS A 43 15.20 -7.60 -5.04
C LYS A 43 15.03 -7.90 -3.56
N GLU A 44 16.14 -7.98 -2.82
CA GLU A 44 16.13 -8.28 -1.39
C GLU A 44 15.37 -7.23 -0.58
N GLU A 45 15.45 -5.96 -0.98
CA GLU A 45 14.68 -4.87 -0.35
C GLU A 45 13.17 -5.09 -0.43
N TYR A 46 12.64 -5.61 -1.55
CA TYR A 46 11.22 -5.88 -1.70
C TYR A 46 10.77 -7.09 -0.88
N LYS A 47 11.58 -8.12 -0.81
CA LYS A 47 11.34 -9.25 0.10
C LYS A 47 11.26 -8.79 1.54
N GLN A 48 12.16 -7.89 1.96
CA GLN A 48 12.12 -7.31 3.30
C GLN A 48 10.85 -6.47 3.54
N LEU A 49 10.38 -5.72 2.54
CA LEU A 49 9.11 -5.01 2.63
C LEU A 49 7.92 -5.97 2.81
N HIS A 50 7.90 -7.06 2.07
CA HIS A 50 6.90 -8.11 2.22
C HIS A 50 6.93 -8.73 3.63
N GLU A 51 8.11 -9.08 4.15
CA GLU A 51 8.29 -9.57 5.52
C GLU A 51 7.80 -8.56 6.58
N ASN A 52 8.02 -7.27 6.36
CA ASN A 52 7.51 -6.22 7.25
C ASN A 52 5.97 -6.18 7.26
N ILE A 53 5.33 -6.39 6.10
CA ILE A 53 3.87 -6.50 5.99
C ILE A 53 3.38 -7.72 6.77
N LEU A 54 4.01 -8.89 6.60
CA LEU A 54 3.65 -10.11 7.33
C LEU A 54 3.83 -9.92 8.85
N SER A 55 4.92 -9.30 9.27
CA SER A 55 5.19 -8.99 10.68
C SER A 55 4.09 -8.13 11.31
N TYR A 56 3.58 -7.15 10.55
CA TYR A 56 2.47 -6.32 11.02
C TYR A 56 1.15 -7.12 11.12
N LEU A 57 0.87 -8.01 10.18
CA LEU A 57 -0.29 -8.90 10.24
C LEU A 57 -0.21 -9.85 11.44
N VAL A 58 0.98 -10.38 11.75
CA VAL A 58 1.22 -11.21 12.95
C VAL A 58 0.93 -10.40 14.21
N PHE A 59 1.45 -9.17 14.30
CA PHE A 59 1.17 -8.25 15.40
C PHE A 59 -0.35 -8.05 15.57
N LEU A 60 -1.06 -7.71 14.51
CA LEU A 60 -2.51 -7.50 14.56
C LEU A 60 -3.25 -8.74 15.03
N LYS A 61 -2.85 -9.94 14.55
CA LYS A 61 -3.42 -11.22 14.95
C LYS A 61 -3.19 -11.52 16.45
N GLU A 62 -2.00 -11.26 16.95
CA GLU A 62 -1.67 -11.44 18.38
C GLU A 62 -2.46 -10.50 19.27
N LYS A 63 -2.67 -9.26 18.84
CA LYS A 63 -3.44 -8.25 19.58
C LYS A 63 -4.94 -8.45 19.53
N ALA A 64 -5.46 -9.22 18.59
CA ALA A 64 -6.89 -9.51 18.46
C ALA A 64 -7.38 -10.53 19.52
N THR A 65 -7.03 -10.37 20.79
CA THR A 65 -7.32 -11.30 21.90
C THR A 65 -8.55 -10.92 22.73
N GLY A 66 -9.62 -10.50 22.08
CA GLY A 66 -10.84 -10.09 22.78
C GLY A 66 -11.38 -8.76 22.23
N LEU A 67 -12.24 -8.11 23.04
CA LEU A 67 -12.78 -6.80 22.66
C LEU A 67 -11.69 -5.73 22.78
N LEU A 68 -11.26 -5.20 21.64
CA LEU A 68 -10.34 -4.08 21.59
C LEU A 68 -11.09 -2.76 21.84
N SER A 69 -10.47 -1.83 22.55
CA SER A 69 -11.00 -0.48 22.66
C SER A 69 -11.03 0.22 21.30
N SER A 70 -11.99 1.12 21.11
CA SER A 70 -12.09 1.92 19.87
C SER A 70 -10.81 2.66 19.52
N GLU A 71 -10.06 3.11 20.55
CA GLU A 71 -8.77 3.78 20.37
C GLU A 71 -7.71 2.83 19.78
N LYS A 72 -7.60 1.59 20.29
CA LYS A 72 -6.69 0.57 19.77
C LYS A 72 -7.06 0.16 18.34
N ILE A 73 -8.36 -0.02 18.06
CA ILE A 73 -8.85 -0.30 16.71
C ILE A 73 -8.44 0.82 15.76
N LYS A 74 -8.67 2.07 16.12
CA LYS A 74 -8.29 3.23 15.31
C LYS A 74 -6.78 3.33 15.11
N ARG A 75 -6.00 3.02 16.14
CA ARG A 75 -4.53 3.10 16.10
C ARG A 75 -3.90 2.02 15.23
N TRP A 76 -4.38 0.77 15.33
CA TRP A 76 -3.72 -0.38 14.72
C TRP A 76 -4.36 -0.88 13.43
N TYR A 77 -5.66 -0.69 13.25
CA TYR A 77 -6.41 -1.28 12.12
C TYR A 77 -6.92 -0.24 11.10
N THR A 78 -6.60 1.04 11.27
CA THR A 78 -7.00 2.07 10.30
C THR A 78 -5.85 2.41 9.38
N PHE A 79 -6.07 2.25 8.08
CA PHE A 79 -5.13 2.53 7.01
C PHE A 79 -5.76 3.61 6.11
N PRO A 80 -5.45 4.89 6.35
CA PRO A 80 -5.97 5.96 5.52
C PRO A 80 -5.37 5.88 4.12
N GLU A 81 -6.10 6.33 3.15
CA GLU A 81 -5.59 6.55 1.80
C GLU A 81 -4.33 7.42 1.81
N VAL A 82 -3.34 7.04 1.03
CA VAL A 82 -2.11 7.81 0.83
C VAL A 82 -2.22 8.58 -0.48
N LYS A 83 -2.96 9.68 -0.45
CA LYS A 83 -3.30 10.52 -1.61
C LYS A 83 -2.08 11.03 -2.39
N GLN A 84 -0.95 11.16 -1.73
CA GLN A 84 0.25 11.77 -2.27
C GLN A 84 0.94 10.91 -3.35
N ASN A 85 0.55 9.64 -3.50
CA ASN A 85 1.07 8.76 -4.57
C ASN A 85 0.24 8.82 -5.86
N TRP A 86 -0.95 9.46 -5.85
CA TRP A 86 -1.83 9.63 -6.99
C TRP A 86 -2.20 8.33 -7.71
N LEU A 87 -2.35 7.26 -6.94
CA LEU A 87 -2.75 5.93 -7.40
C LEU A 87 -4.15 5.59 -6.89
N GLY A 88 -4.91 4.84 -7.67
CA GLY A 88 -6.25 4.40 -7.28
C GLY A 88 -7.35 4.78 -8.27
N TYR A 89 -8.57 4.79 -7.78
CA TYR A 89 -9.76 5.08 -8.57
C TYR A 89 -10.44 6.33 -8.03
N SER A 90 -10.18 7.48 -8.67
CA SER A 90 -10.96 8.69 -8.44
C SER A 90 -11.37 9.28 -9.79
N GLU A 91 -12.67 9.43 -10.04
CA GLU A 91 -13.18 10.04 -11.27
C GLU A 91 -12.89 11.55 -11.36
N SER A 92 -12.59 12.19 -10.23
CA SER A 92 -12.21 13.62 -10.18
C SER A 92 -11.36 13.92 -8.93
N GLY A 93 -10.10 14.30 -9.17
CA GLY A 93 -9.15 14.62 -8.11
C GLY A 93 -8.50 13.37 -7.48
N ASN A 94 -8.06 13.49 -6.23
CA ASN A 94 -7.48 12.39 -5.43
C ASN A 94 -8.19 12.27 -4.07
N GLY A 95 -9.48 12.06 -4.06
CA GLY A 95 -10.36 12.07 -2.89
C GLY A 95 -10.98 10.72 -2.52
N GLY A 96 -10.20 9.66 -2.35
CA GLY A 96 -10.70 8.37 -1.89
C GLY A 96 -10.98 8.32 -0.37
N ALA A 97 -11.59 7.24 0.10
CA ALA A 97 -12.07 7.11 1.49
C ALA A 97 -11.16 6.26 2.40
N GLY A 98 -10.14 5.59 1.85
CA GLY A 98 -9.26 4.68 2.60
C GLY A 98 -9.99 3.59 3.41
N LEU A 99 -9.23 2.75 4.10
CA LEU A 99 -9.78 1.71 4.98
C LEU A 99 -10.24 2.30 6.32
N GLY A 100 -11.52 2.66 6.38
CA GLY A 100 -12.13 3.34 7.52
C GLY A 100 -12.52 2.45 8.71
N ASN A 101 -13.23 3.04 9.71
CA ASN A 101 -13.58 2.38 10.97
C ASN A 101 -14.37 1.07 10.82
N LYS A 102 -15.24 0.93 9.81
CA LYS A 102 -16.01 -0.31 9.59
C LYS A 102 -15.11 -1.47 9.16
N PHE A 103 -14.13 -1.20 8.30
CA PHE A 103 -13.12 -2.18 7.92
C PHE A 103 -12.25 -2.54 9.12
N ALA A 104 -11.77 -1.55 9.86
CA ALA A 104 -10.95 -1.77 11.05
C ALA A 104 -11.63 -2.66 12.09
N GLN A 105 -12.92 -2.46 12.34
CA GLN A 105 -13.72 -3.31 13.21
C GLN A 105 -13.85 -4.73 12.66
N SER A 106 -14.21 -4.89 11.40
CA SER A 106 -14.34 -6.19 10.75
C SER A 106 -13.02 -6.97 10.78
N MET A 107 -11.92 -6.30 10.44
CA MET A 107 -10.59 -6.89 10.45
C MET A 107 -10.18 -7.32 11.87
N SER A 108 -10.39 -6.49 12.88
CA SER A 108 -10.03 -6.80 14.27
C SER A 108 -10.77 -8.03 14.81
N GLN A 109 -11.99 -8.28 14.35
CA GLN A 109 -12.81 -9.43 14.74
C GLN A 109 -12.43 -10.71 13.97
N SER A 110 -12.08 -10.60 12.70
CA SER A 110 -11.91 -11.74 11.80
C SER A 110 -10.47 -12.16 11.59
N ILE A 111 -9.49 -11.33 11.93
CA ILE A 111 -8.08 -11.55 11.59
C ILE A 111 -7.53 -12.89 12.10
N ARG A 112 -7.93 -13.33 13.28
CA ARG A 112 -7.50 -14.61 13.85
C ARG A 112 -7.99 -15.80 13.05
N GLN A 113 -9.20 -15.70 12.52
CA GLN A 113 -9.82 -16.77 11.75
C GLN A 113 -9.23 -16.84 10.33
N VAL A 114 -9.11 -15.68 9.67
CA VAL A 114 -8.59 -15.58 8.31
C VAL A 114 -7.11 -15.94 8.24
N PHE A 115 -6.32 -15.50 9.22
CA PHE A 115 -4.89 -15.80 9.30
C PHE A 115 -4.55 -16.86 10.36
N ALA A 116 -5.37 -17.90 10.48
CA ALA A 116 -5.15 -18.94 11.48
C ALA A 116 -3.74 -19.55 11.42
N ASN A 117 -3.19 -19.68 10.23
CA ASN A 117 -1.91 -20.33 9.97
C ASN A 117 -0.73 -19.37 9.75
N ILE A 118 -0.95 -18.05 9.70
CA ILE A 118 0.14 -17.09 9.47
C ILE A 118 1.22 -17.23 10.56
N GLY A 119 2.47 -17.30 10.16
CA GLY A 119 3.61 -17.54 11.05
C GLY A 119 3.93 -19.01 11.31
N LYS A 120 3.13 -19.97 10.78
CA LYS A 120 3.39 -21.40 10.82
C LYS A 120 3.64 -22.05 9.46
N GLU A 121 3.34 -21.33 8.39
CA GLU A 121 3.45 -21.83 7.01
C GLU A 121 4.82 -21.48 6.45
N THR A 122 5.55 -22.48 6.00
CA THR A 122 6.85 -22.35 5.33
C THR A 122 6.76 -22.38 3.80
N ILE A 123 5.56 -22.57 3.22
CA ILE A 123 5.48 -22.98 1.80
C ILE A 123 4.49 -22.17 0.93
N THR A 124 3.58 -21.36 1.49
CA THR A 124 2.60 -20.62 0.69
C THR A 124 2.49 -19.18 1.14
N GLU A 125 3.60 -18.47 1.06
CA GLU A 125 3.71 -17.06 1.48
C GLU A 125 2.84 -16.12 0.62
N THR A 126 2.51 -16.52 -0.61
CA THR A 126 1.70 -15.74 -1.57
C THR A 126 0.24 -15.59 -1.17
N SER A 127 -0.32 -16.53 -0.42
CA SER A 127 -1.77 -16.52 -0.11
C SER A 127 -2.16 -15.61 1.05
N HIS A 128 -1.20 -15.00 1.75
CA HIS A 128 -1.49 -14.30 3.00
C HIS A 128 -2.12 -12.93 2.79
N LEU A 129 -1.67 -12.19 1.80
CA LEU A 129 -2.18 -10.84 1.54
C LEU A 129 -3.46 -10.83 0.73
N GLU A 130 -3.65 -11.82 -0.15
CA GLU A 130 -4.94 -12.06 -0.81
C GLU A 130 -6.06 -12.35 0.21
N LYS A 131 -5.72 -12.97 1.35
CA LYS A 131 -6.67 -13.18 2.44
C LYS A 131 -7.18 -11.88 3.08
N VAL A 132 -6.49 -10.76 2.89
CA VAL A 132 -7.01 -9.44 3.32
C VAL A 132 -8.30 -9.11 2.58
N SER A 133 -8.44 -9.52 1.32
CA SER A 133 -9.67 -9.36 0.54
C SER A 133 -10.86 -10.17 1.09
N LEU A 134 -10.58 -11.22 1.87
CA LEU A 134 -11.62 -12.08 2.48
C LEU A 134 -12.26 -11.48 3.74
N PHE A 135 -11.70 -10.40 4.29
CA PHE A 135 -12.28 -9.77 5.49
C PHE A 135 -13.67 -9.19 5.27
N ARG A 136 -14.01 -8.85 4.03
CA ARG A 136 -15.34 -8.35 3.69
C ARG A 136 -15.60 -8.45 2.19
N THR A 137 -16.84 -8.79 1.82
CA THR A 137 -17.37 -8.52 0.48
C THR A 137 -17.25 -7.00 0.20
N GLY A 138 -16.46 -6.60 -0.81
CA GLY A 138 -16.20 -5.19 -1.12
C GLY A 138 -14.82 -4.66 -0.69
N VAL A 139 -13.92 -5.50 -0.17
CA VAL A 139 -12.49 -5.17 -0.11
C VAL A 139 -11.91 -5.42 -1.50
N GLY A 140 -11.78 -4.34 -2.25
CA GLY A 140 -11.19 -4.35 -3.60
C GLY A 140 -9.69 -4.11 -3.57
N ARG A 141 -9.10 -4.05 -4.75
CA ARG A 141 -7.67 -3.77 -5.01
C ARG A 141 -7.18 -2.49 -4.38
N ASP A 142 -7.99 -1.45 -4.49
CA ASP A 142 -7.74 -0.13 -3.89
C ASP A 142 -7.45 -0.26 -2.38
N ASN A 143 -8.27 -1.03 -1.69
CA ASN A 143 -8.09 -1.27 -0.26
C ASN A 143 -6.81 -2.04 0.08
N ILE A 144 -6.41 -3.01 -0.76
CA ILE A 144 -5.16 -3.77 -0.57
C ILE A 144 -3.96 -2.88 -0.91
N SER A 145 -4.08 -2.07 -1.95
CA SER A 145 -3.09 -1.06 -2.31
C SER A 145 -2.88 -0.06 -1.18
N ASP A 146 -3.96 0.50 -0.62
CA ASP A 146 -3.91 1.41 0.52
C ASP A 146 -3.26 0.78 1.75
N PHE A 147 -3.65 -0.46 2.07
CA PHE A 147 -3.06 -1.21 3.17
C PHE A 147 -1.55 -1.40 2.96
N THR A 148 -1.16 -1.88 1.77
CA THR A 148 0.23 -2.10 1.41
C THR A 148 1.02 -0.79 1.43
N CYS A 149 0.48 0.27 0.82
CA CYS A 149 1.10 1.59 0.78
C CYS A 149 1.39 2.14 2.18
N ASN A 150 0.46 1.99 3.12
CA ASN A 150 0.67 2.41 4.50
C ASN A 150 1.81 1.64 5.18
N LEU A 151 1.97 0.35 4.89
CA LEU A 151 2.99 -0.49 5.54
C LEU A 151 4.39 -0.32 4.93
N ILE A 152 4.47 0.03 3.64
CA ILE A 152 5.76 0.31 2.98
C ILE A 152 6.03 1.81 2.84
N LYS A 153 5.27 2.66 3.53
CA LYS A 153 5.32 4.11 3.37
C LYS A 153 6.70 4.70 3.63
N GLN A 154 7.42 4.19 4.62
CA GLN A 154 8.79 4.61 4.89
C GLN A 154 9.67 4.43 3.65
N TYR A 155 9.63 3.26 3.05
CA TYR A 155 10.38 2.97 1.83
C TYR A 155 10.01 3.93 0.68
N LEU A 156 8.73 4.16 0.43
CA LEU A 156 8.29 5.07 -0.63
C LEU A 156 8.76 6.51 -0.40
N LEU A 157 8.79 6.96 0.85
CA LEU A 157 9.29 8.29 1.22
C LEU A 157 10.80 8.40 1.05
N GLU A 158 11.57 7.39 1.45
CA GLU A 158 13.03 7.32 1.24
C GLU A 158 13.38 7.26 -0.24
N TYR A 159 12.66 6.44 -1.02
CA TYR A 159 12.77 6.34 -2.47
C TYR A 159 12.53 7.70 -3.14
N THR A 160 11.43 8.37 -2.77
CA THR A 160 11.08 9.69 -3.30
C THR A 160 12.10 10.75 -2.90
N GLN A 161 12.54 10.77 -1.65
CA GLN A 161 13.55 11.71 -1.19
C GLN A 161 14.89 11.52 -1.90
N SER A 162 15.28 10.28 -2.18
CA SER A 162 16.50 9.97 -2.93
C SER A 162 16.42 10.50 -4.35
N PHE A 163 15.28 10.31 -5.02
CA PHE A 163 15.01 10.92 -6.32
C PHE A 163 15.06 12.45 -6.26
N ALA A 164 14.38 13.04 -5.30
CA ALA A 164 14.31 14.49 -5.17
C ALA A 164 15.69 15.12 -4.97
N LYS A 165 16.53 14.53 -4.12
CA LYS A 165 17.90 15.00 -3.89
C LYS A 165 18.82 14.87 -5.12
N ALA A 166 18.57 13.88 -5.98
CA ALA A 166 19.39 13.64 -7.16
C ALA A 166 19.00 14.51 -8.36
N TYR A 167 17.71 14.78 -8.54
CA TYR A 167 17.20 15.31 -9.81
C TYR A 167 16.37 16.59 -9.70
N LEU A 168 15.96 17.00 -8.50
CA LEU A 168 15.15 18.20 -8.31
C LEU A 168 15.95 19.34 -7.65
N SER A 169 15.55 20.57 -7.94
CA SER A 169 16.10 21.75 -7.26
C SER A 169 15.50 21.91 -5.85
N GLU A 170 16.20 22.59 -4.95
CA GLU A 170 15.72 22.89 -3.60
C GLU A 170 14.39 23.65 -3.60
N LYS A 171 14.12 24.47 -4.63
CA LYS A 171 12.87 25.23 -4.76
C LYS A 171 11.65 24.37 -5.05
N GLN A 172 11.84 23.18 -5.59
CA GLN A 172 10.81 22.21 -5.92
C GLN A 172 10.48 21.26 -4.78
N CYS A 173 11.27 21.31 -3.70
CA CYS A 173 11.15 20.41 -2.56
C CYS A 173 10.89 21.19 -1.27
N LYS A 174 10.23 20.53 -0.31
CA LYS A 174 10.05 21.04 1.05
C LYS A 174 10.40 19.98 2.08
N LEU A 175 10.87 20.42 3.25
CA LEU A 175 10.97 19.57 4.44
C LEU A 175 9.56 19.38 5.02
N VAL A 176 9.06 18.16 5.02
CA VAL A 176 7.69 17.81 5.43
C VAL A 176 7.74 16.83 6.60
N SER A 177 6.94 17.08 7.62
CA SER A 177 6.70 16.11 8.69
C SER A 177 5.56 15.18 8.28
N VAL A 178 5.89 13.93 7.98
CA VAL A 178 4.93 12.93 7.51
C VAL A 178 4.43 12.10 8.69
N PRO A 179 3.11 12.01 8.92
CA PRO A 179 2.56 11.18 9.98
C PRO A 179 2.48 9.71 9.56
N LYS A 180 2.51 8.80 10.55
CA LYS A 180 2.33 7.36 10.34
C LYS A 180 3.27 6.79 9.27
N VAL A 181 4.57 7.01 9.41
CA VAL A 181 5.59 6.56 8.47
C VAL A 181 5.90 5.09 8.67
N TYR A 182 6.19 4.68 9.91
CA TYR A 182 6.49 3.30 10.28
C TYR A 182 5.88 2.95 11.63
N PHE A 183 5.72 1.66 11.90
CA PHE A 183 5.16 1.16 13.15
C PHE A 183 6.26 0.78 14.14
N ASP A 184 6.23 1.37 15.33
CA ASP A 184 7.12 1.04 16.44
C ASP A 184 6.47 -0.07 17.28
N TYR A 185 6.96 -1.30 17.13
CA TYR A 185 6.43 -2.47 17.84
C TYR A 185 6.66 -2.43 19.35
N LYS A 186 7.66 -1.68 19.84
CA LYS A 186 7.93 -1.54 21.28
C LYS A 186 6.92 -0.63 21.95
N LEU A 187 6.58 0.46 21.28
CA LEU A 187 5.61 1.44 21.76
C LEU A 187 4.18 1.15 21.21
N GLU A 188 4.04 0.16 20.36
CA GLU A 188 2.78 -0.24 19.71
C GLU A 188 2.05 0.95 19.05
N THR A 189 2.81 1.81 18.39
CA THR A 189 2.28 3.04 17.79
C THR A 189 2.99 3.41 16.50
N TRP A 190 2.29 4.13 15.65
CA TRP A 190 2.85 4.73 14.44
C TRP A 190 3.72 5.93 14.80
N ARG A 191 4.85 6.05 14.11
CA ARG A 191 5.81 7.14 14.25
C ARG A 191 5.74 8.07 13.06
N SER A 192 5.99 9.36 13.31
CA SER A 192 6.14 10.39 12.28
C SER A 192 7.62 10.67 12.05
N GLU A 193 7.96 11.06 10.83
CA GLU A 193 9.33 11.37 10.45
C GLU A 193 9.37 12.52 9.44
N GLN A 194 10.53 13.15 9.25
CA GLN A 194 10.70 14.29 8.35
C GLN A 194 11.48 13.88 7.10
N TYR A 195 10.97 14.33 5.94
CA TYR A 195 11.56 14.08 4.63
C TYR A 195 11.61 15.34 3.78
N ILE A 196 12.62 15.45 2.93
CA ILE A 196 12.67 16.47 1.86
C ILE A 196 12.00 15.86 0.65
N LEU A 197 10.80 16.34 0.30
CA LEU A 197 9.96 15.75 -0.74
C LEU A 197 9.57 16.76 -1.82
N PRO A 198 9.32 16.32 -3.06
CA PRO A 198 8.72 17.15 -4.09
C PRO A 198 7.40 17.73 -3.56
N TYR A 199 7.14 19.00 -3.84
CA TYR A 199 6.00 19.72 -3.29
C TYR A 199 5.18 20.41 -4.39
N PHE A 200 3.88 20.09 -4.43
CA PHE A 200 2.96 20.60 -5.43
C PHE A 200 1.56 20.82 -4.82
N ASN A 201 0.90 21.93 -5.17
CA ASN A 201 -0.46 22.26 -4.72
C ASN A 201 -0.68 22.08 -3.20
N ASP A 202 0.22 22.68 -2.43
CA ASP A 202 0.20 22.68 -0.96
C ASP A 202 0.31 21.30 -0.29
N ASP A 203 0.72 20.26 -1.03
CA ASP A 203 1.03 18.95 -0.49
C ASP A 203 2.33 18.37 -1.10
N TYR A 204 2.86 17.33 -0.46
CA TYR A 204 4.02 16.60 -0.99
C TYR A 204 3.58 15.52 -1.97
N VAL A 205 4.52 15.08 -2.78
CA VAL A 205 4.29 14.01 -3.76
C VAL A 205 5.13 12.80 -3.38
N ILE A 206 4.56 11.61 -3.50
CA ILE A 206 5.24 10.32 -3.32
C ILE A 206 5.38 9.63 -4.67
N LEU A 207 6.60 9.30 -5.06
CA LEU A 207 6.89 8.45 -6.21
C LEU A 207 6.80 6.98 -5.81
N THR A 208 6.29 6.17 -6.72
CA THR A 208 6.18 4.72 -6.55
C THR A 208 6.98 4.00 -7.65
N PRO A 209 7.79 2.97 -7.31
CA PRO A 209 8.45 2.14 -8.30
C PRO A 209 7.43 1.47 -9.24
N LYS A 210 7.74 1.42 -10.55
CA LYS A 210 6.85 0.82 -11.56
C LYS A 210 6.63 -0.67 -11.37
N ASP A 211 7.66 -1.35 -10.93
CA ASP A 211 7.72 -2.82 -10.84
C ASP A 211 6.93 -3.40 -9.66
N ILE A 212 6.38 -2.57 -8.78
CA ILE A 212 5.44 -2.98 -7.74
C ILE A 212 3.99 -2.58 -8.05
N LEU A 213 3.73 -2.07 -9.26
CA LEU A 213 2.41 -1.60 -9.69
C LEU A 213 1.75 -2.58 -10.65
N THR A 214 0.45 -2.81 -10.46
CA THR A 214 -0.38 -3.60 -11.35
C THR A 214 -1.59 -2.81 -11.85
N LYS A 215 -2.07 -3.20 -13.03
CA LYS A 215 -3.32 -2.69 -13.62
C LYS A 215 -4.52 -3.52 -13.17
N ASP A 216 -5.69 -2.96 -13.35
CA ASP A 216 -6.97 -3.56 -12.96
C ASP A 216 -7.24 -4.97 -13.56
N GLU A 217 -6.74 -5.24 -14.75
CA GLU A 217 -7.08 -6.43 -15.54
C GLU A 217 -6.43 -7.75 -15.04
N THR A 218 -5.42 -7.68 -14.18
CA THR A 218 -4.60 -8.85 -13.78
C THR A 218 -4.91 -9.38 -12.38
N TRP A 219 -5.80 -8.74 -11.64
CA TRP A 219 -6.06 -9.09 -10.25
C TRP A 219 -7.14 -10.18 -10.12
N ILE A 220 -6.86 -11.25 -9.37
CA ILE A 220 -7.85 -12.27 -9.00
C ILE A 220 -8.63 -11.78 -7.78
N ASN A 221 -9.91 -11.46 -7.92
CA ASN A 221 -10.77 -11.13 -6.80
C ASN A 221 -11.47 -12.38 -6.23
N ALA A 222 -11.97 -12.29 -4.99
CA ALA A 222 -12.63 -13.41 -4.32
C ALA A 222 -13.86 -13.93 -5.09
N THR A 223 -14.52 -13.08 -5.87
CA THR A 223 -15.70 -13.43 -6.69
C THR A 223 -15.29 -14.26 -7.91
N GLU A 224 -14.16 -13.95 -8.54
CA GLU A 224 -13.63 -14.71 -9.67
C GLU A 224 -13.10 -16.08 -9.24
N THR A 225 -12.43 -16.16 -8.07
CA THR A 225 -11.94 -17.43 -7.52
C THR A 225 -13.07 -18.43 -7.27
N VAL A 226 -14.24 -17.97 -6.82
CA VAL A 226 -15.43 -18.83 -6.65
C VAL A 226 -15.99 -19.30 -8.00
N SER A 227 -15.93 -18.47 -9.04
CA SER A 227 -16.38 -18.80 -10.40
C SER A 227 -15.52 -19.90 -11.06
N TYR A 228 -14.19 -19.87 -10.84
CA TYR A 228 -13.27 -20.88 -11.39
C TYR A 228 -13.38 -22.25 -10.68
N THR A 229 -13.68 -22.29 -9.39
CA THR A 229 -13.85 -23.56 -8.66
C THR A 229 -15.12 -24.33 -9.07
N HIS A 230 -16.12 -23.66 -9.61
CA HIS A 230 -17.33 -24.34 -10.12
C HIS A 230 -17.19 -24.93 -11.54
N LEU A 231 -16.13 -24.54 -12.29
CA LEU A 231 -15.93 -24.99 -13.66
C LEU A 231 -14.99 -26.22 -13.81
N THR A 232 -14.37 -26.70 -12.73
CA THR A 232 -13.37 -27.77 -12.79
C THR A 232 -13.76 -29.08 -12.10
N LEU A 233 -15.03 -29.32 -11.83
CA LEU A 233 -15.46 -30.66 -11.43
C LEU A 233 -15.67 -31.54 -12.66
N PRO A 234 -14.88 -32.60 -12.87
CA PRO A 234 -15.14 -33.55 -13.96
C PRO A 234 -16.42 -34.32 -13.66
N THR A 235 -17.37 -34.23 -14.55
CA THR A 235 -18.50 -35.16 -14.60
C THR A 235 -17.99 -36.53 -15.00
N THR A 236 -17.96 -37.45 -14.06
CA THR A 236 -17.85 -38.89 -14.32
C THR A 236 -19.19 -39.41 -14.81
#